data_eaa3e804da2e42aeea4e18a413c12c2e
#
_entry.id   eaa3e804da2e42aeea4e18a413c12c2e
#
_cell.length_a   1.000
_cell.length_b   1.000
_cell.length_c   1.000
_cell.angle_alpha   90.00
_cell.angle_beta   90.00
_cell.angle_gamma   90.00
#
_symmetry.space_group_name_H-M   'P 1'
#
loop_
_entity.id
_entity.type
_entity.pdbx_description
1 polymer ?
#
loop_
_entity_poly.entity_id
_entity_poly.type
_entity_poly.pdbx_seq_one_letter_code
_entity_poly.pdbx_strand_id
1 'polypeptide(L)'
;NRQWPDKTLTEPPIWLSTDLRDGNQALIDPMDIDKKLKLWDLLVSLGYKEIEIGFPSASQIEFDFVRKLIDGGRIPKGVAIQALMQGRTDLINRTAEAMAGAEIAIMHVYNATSPLFREVVFQKNRQQTIDLALKAIDDIKAAIAIGFNQQIFRLD
;
A
#
# COMPACT_ATOMS: atom_id res chain seq x y z
N ASN A 1 -30.07 -13.08 -13.11
CA ASN A 1 -29.73 -14.38 -12.52
C ASN A 1 -28.45 -14.24 -11.71
N ARG A 2 -28.52 -14.55 -10.41
CA ARG A 2 -27.36 -14.63 -9.54
C ARG A 2 -26.60 -15.92 -9.84
N GLN A 3 -25.32 -15.80 -10.21
CA GLN A 3 -24.50 -17.00 -10.48
C GLN A 3 -23.51 -17.31 -9.35
N TRP A 4 -23.27 -16.35 -8.45
CA TRP A 4 -22.28 -16.50 -7.37
C TRP A 4 -22.71 -17.47 -6.24
N PRO A 5 -24.03 -17.68 -5.89
CA PRO A 5 -24.41 -18.61 -4.83
C PRO A 5 -24.05 -20.07 -5.15
N ASP A 6 -23.91 -20.40 -6.45
CA ASP A 6 -23.59 -21.76 -6.90
C ASP A 6 -22.06 -22.00 -7.02
N LYS A 7 -21.25 -20.97 -6.73
CA LYS A 7 -19.79 -21.08 -6.76
C LYS A 7 -19.26 -21.38 -5.38
N THR A 8 -18.40 -22.40 -5.30
CA THR A 8 -17.69 -22.78 -4.08
C THR A 8 -16.24 -22.32 -4.17
N LEU A 9 -15.70 -21.75 -3.11
CA LEU A 9 -14.28 -21.49 -3.00
C LEU A 9 -13.56 -22.83 -2.78
N THR A 10 -12.64 -23.17 -3.67
CA THR A 10 -11.85 -24.41 -3.60
C THR A 10 -10.50 -24.18 -2.90
N GLU A 11 -10.07 -22.93 -2.79
CA GLU A 11 -8.85 -22.53 -2.11
C GLU A 11 -9.11 -21.34 -1.18
N PRO A 12 -8.36 -21.20 -0.07
CA PRO A 12 -8.50 -20.06 0.80
C PRO A 12 -8.06 -18.77 0.10
N PRO A 13 -8.68 -17.61 0.38
CA PRO A 13 -8.22 -16.34 -0.14
C PRO A 13 -6.86 -15.98 0.50
N ILE A 14 -6.08 -15.16 -0.21
CA ILE A 14 -4.91 -14.52 0.38
C ILE A 14 -5.41 -13.46 1.36
N TRP A 15 -4.93 -13.53 2.61
CA TRP A 15 -5.27 -12.56 3.65
C TRP A 15 -4.27 -11.42 3.65
N LEU A 16 -4.78 -10.19 3.54
CA LEU A 16 -4.03 -8.95 3.74
C LEU A 16 -4.26 -8.46 5.18
N SER A 17 -3.20 -8.26 5.96
CA SER A 17 -3.29 -7.53 7.23
C SER A 17 -3.17 -6.03 6.99
N THR A 18 -4.09 -5.25 7.55
CA THR A 18 -4.07 -3.78 7.55
C THR A 18 -3.79 -3.18 8.94
N ASP A 19 -3.39 -4.01 9.91
CA ASP A 19 -3.21 -3.60 11.30
C ASP A 19 -2.13 -2.53 11.48
N LEU A 20 -1.02 -2.62 10.74
CA LEU A 20 0.07 -1.65 10.79
C LEU A 20 -0.26 -0.31 10.11
N ARG A 21 -1.31 -0.25 9.28
CA ARG A 21 -1.77 0.98 8.64
C ARG A 21 -3.09 1.46 9.26
N ASP A 22 -4.23 0.85 8.94
CA ASP A 22 -5.54 1.25 9.45
C ASP A 22 -5.65 1.06 10.96
N GLY A 23 -5.18 -0.07 11.47
CA GLY A 23 -5.17 -0.34 12.91
C GLY A 23 -4.34 0.66 13.67
N ASN A 24 -3.13 0.95 13.20
CA ASN A 24 -2.25 1.96 13.81
C ASN A 24 -2.84 3.38 13.71
N GLN A 25 -3.46 3.71 12.58
CA GLN A 25 -4.08 5.02 12.36
C GLN A 25 -5.28 5.28 13.29
N ALA A 26 -5.96 4.22 13.73
CA ALA A 26 -7.09 4.30 14.65
C ALA A 26 -6.68 4.52 16.11
N LEU A 27 -5.41 4.38 16.46
CA LEU A 27 -4.91 4.57 17.82
C LEU A 27 -4.84 6.07 18.16
N ILE A 28 -5.21 6.43 19.40
CA ILE A 28 -5.05 7.78 19.94
C ILE A 28 -3.56 8.16 19.98
N ASP A 29 -2.71 7.18 20.35
CA ASP A 29 -1.25 7.30 20.34
C ASP A 29 -0.68 6.25 19.37
N PRO A 30 -0.34 6.64 18.15
CA PRO A 30 0.17 5.72 17.14
C PRO A 30 1.47 5.03 17.59
N MET A 31 1.68 3.82 17.13
CA MET A 31 2.85 3.02 17.46
C MET A 31 4.14 3.68 16.97
N ASP A 32 5.15 3.70 17.86
CA ASP A 32 6.54 3.94 17.47
C ASP A 32 7.08 2.76 16.61
N ILE A 33 8.29 2.96 16.07
CA ILE A 33 8.91 1.96 15.19
C ILE A 33 9.12 0.62 15.91
N ASP A 34 9.49 0.63 17.18
CA ASP A 34 9.77 -0.61 17.92
C ASP A 34 8.50 -1.43 18.16
N LYS A 35 7.38 -0.77 18.46
CA LYS A 35 6.07 -1.42 18.57
C LYS A 35 5.62 -1.96 17.21
N LYS A 36 5.80 -1.19 16.13
CA LYS A 36 5.49 -1.63 14.77
C LYS A 36 6.31 -2.86 14.37
N LEU A 37 7.60 -2.90 14.71
CA LEU A 37 8.44 -4.07 14.43
C LEU A 37 7.97 -5.33 15.19
N LYS A 38 7.55 -5.18 16.44
CA LYS A 38 6.97 -6.31 17.21
C LYS A 38 5.69 -6.83 16.59
N LEU A 39 4.80 -5.92 16.15
CA LEU A 39 3.57 -6.32 15.47
C LEU A 39 3.87 -6.95 14.11
N TRP A 40 4.83 -6.41 13.35
CA TRP A 40 5.31 -7.02 12.12
C TRP A 40 5.75 -8.47 12.32
N ASP A 41 6.62 -8.72 13.31
CA ASP A 41 7.11 -10.06 13.61
C ASP A 41 5.97 -11.03 13.99
N LEU A 42 4.96 -10.52 14.73
CA LEU A 42 3.76 -11.30 15.04
C LEU A 42 2.97 -11.65 13.77
N LEU A 43 2.68 -10.68 12.90
CA LEU A 43 1.92 -10.91 11.67
C LEU A 43 2.62 -11.91 10.74
N VAL A 44 3.94 -11.80 10.61
CA VAL A 44 4.76 -12.77 9.87
C VAL A 44 4.67 -14.17 10.51
N SER A 45 4.73 -14.26 11.84
CA SER A 45 4.64 -15.53 12.57
C SER A 45 3.26 -16.20 12.43
N LEU A 46 2.19 -15.40 12.27
CA LEU A 46 0.83 -15.88 11.99
C LEU A 46 0.65 -16.35 10.54
N GLY A 47 1.64 -16.11 9.67
CA GLY A 47 1.64 -16.61 8.31
C GLY A 47 1.03 -15.69 7.27
N TYR A 48 0.77 -14.43 7.59
CA TYR A 48 0.32 -13.45 6.61
C TYR A 48 1.30 -13.33 5.45
N LYS A 49 0.76 -13.30 4.22
CA LYS A 49 1.54 -13.19 2.98
C LYS A 49 1.48 -11.80 2.36
N GLU A 50 0.50 -11.01 2.73
CA GLU A 50 0.37 -9.62 2.34
C GLU A 50 0.13 -8.77 3.60
N ILE A 51 0.93 -7.73 3.79
CA ILE A 51 0.87 -6.86 4.98
C ILE A 51 0.96 -5.41 4.53
N GLU A 52 -0.08 -4.63 4.80
CA GLU A 52 -0.08 -3.18 4.57
C GLU A 52 0.65 -2.48 5.72
N ILE A 53 1.84 -1.97 5.42
CA ILE A 53 2.82 -1.54 6.41
C ILE A 53 2.69 -0.08 6.83
N GLY A 54 1.89 0.72 6.10
CA GLY A 54 1.65 2.11 6.45
C GLY A 54 1.53 3.04 5.26
N PHE A 55 1.84 4.31 5.50
CA PHE A 55 1.79 5.39 4.53
C PHE A 55 3.16 6.12 4.53
N PRO A 56 4.19 5.57 3.89
CA PRO A 56 5.57 6.06 4.00
C PRO A 56 5.78 7.50 3.51
N SER A 57 4.91 8.00 2.65
CA SER A 57 4.94 9.40 2.24
C SER A 57 4.25 10.38 3.19
N ALA A 58 3.56 9.89 4.24
CA ALA A 58 2.88 10.75 5.20
C ALA A 58 3.81 11.33 6.27
N SER A 59 4.83 10.60 6.69
CA SER A 59 5.78 11.05 7.71
C SER A 59 7.14 10.35 7.61
N GLN A 60 8.16 10.94 8.24
CA GLN A 60 9.49 10.33 8.28
C GLN A 60 9.49 9.02 9.08
N ILE A 61 8.70 8.92 10.16
CA ILE A 61 8.58 7.71 10.97
C ILE A 61 8.04 6.54 10.13
N GLU A 62 7.03 6.79 9.29
CA GLU A 62 6.47 5.79 8.39
C GLU A 62 7.51 5.36 7.34
N PHE A 63 8.25 6.31 6.78
CA PHE A 63 9.33 6.03 5.84
C PHE A 63 10.43 5.18 6.48
N ASP A 64 10.92 5.58 7.65
CA ASP A 64 12.00 4.90 8.36
C ASP A 64 11.61 3.48 8.78
N PHE A 65 10.36 3.27 9.14
CA PHE A 65 9.84 1.92 9.45
C PHE A 65 9.96 1.00 8.24
N VAL A 66 9.53 1.46 7.05
CA VAL A 66 9.65 0.67 5.80
C VAL A 66 11.10 0.36 5.50
N ARG A 67 11.99 1.35 5.62
CA ARG A 67 13.44 1.14 5.40
C ARG A 67 14.02 0.14 6.39
N LYS A 68 13.62 0.20 7.68
CA LYS A 68 14.08 -0.78 8.68
C LYS A 68 13.65 -2.21 8.36
N LEU A 69 12.48 -2.41 7.75
CA LEU A 69 12.06 -3.75 7.29
C LEU A 69 12.94 -4.25 6.15
N ILE A 70 13.19 -3.39 5.15
CA ILE A 70 13.91 -3.75 3.93
C ILE A 70 15.41 -3.87 4.21
N ASP A 71 16.04 -2.81 4.73
CA ASP A 71 17.48 -2.76 4.98
C ASP A 71 17.92 -3.76 6.06
N GLY A 72 17.05 -4.04 7.01
CA GLY A 72 17.24 -5.03 8.06
C GLY A 72 17.00 -6.48 7.62
N GLY A 73 16.61 -6.73 6.35
CA GLY A 73 16.32 -8.09 5.86
C GLY A 73 15.17 -8.77 6.61
N ARG A 74 14.19 -8.01 7.13
CA ARG A 74 13.12 -8.54 7.98
C ARG A 74 11.91 -9.06 7.21
N ILE A 75 11.91 -8.94 5.87
CA ILE A 75 10.81 -9.39 5.02
C ILE A 75 11.12 -10.81 4.56
N PRO A 76 10.37 -11.83 5.01
CA PRO A 76 10.60 -13.19 4.58
C PRO A 76 10.29 -13.37 3.09
N LYS A 77 10.94 -14.31 2.46
CA LYS A 77 10.67 -14.67 1.06
C LYS A 77 9.19 -14.99 0.85
N GLY A 78 8.60 -14.41 -0.20
CA GLY A 78 7.20 -14.61 -0.56
C GLY A 78 6.20 -13.85 0.32
N VAL A 79 6.66 -12.93 1.18
CA VAL A 79 5.81 -11.95 1.86
C VAL A 79 5.85 -10.64 1.07
N ALA A 80 4.67 -10.16 0.69
CA ALA A 80 4.49 -8.86 0.04
C ALA A 80 4.26 -7.77 1.07
N ILE A 81 4.91 -6.63 0.89
CA ILE A 81 4.59 -5.42 1.63
C ILE A 81 3.72 -4.50 0.77
N GLN A 82 2.67 -3.94 1.37
CA GLN A 82 1.78 -2.98 0.74
C GLN A 82 1.91 -1.61 1.41
N ALA A 83 1.96 -0.55 0.62
CA ALA A 83 1.95 0.81 1.12
C ALA A 83 0.82 1.62 0.47
N LEU A 84 0.07 2.33 1.33
CA LEU A 84 -0.98 3.26 0.89
C LEU A 84 -0.35 4.56 0.39
N MET A 85 -0.94 5.15 -0.65
CA MET A 85 -0.59 6.49 -1.11
C MET A 85 -1.76 7.19 -1.81
N GLN A 86 -1.72 8.51 -1.81
CA GLN A 86 -2.58 9.31 -2.68
C GLN A 86 -1.97 9.42 -4.08
N GLY A 87 -2.82 9.58 -5.10
CA GLY A 87 -2.42 9.70 -6.50
C GLY A 87 -1.74 11.03 -6.85
N ARG A 88 -0.72 11.43 -6.09
CA ARG A 88 0.11 12.63 -6.31
C ARG A 88 1.54 12.21 -6.60
N THR A 89 2.14 12.78 -7.63
CA THR A 89 3.47 12.41 -8.12
C THR A 89 4.55 12.46 -7.04
N ASP A 90 4.54 13.48 -6.17
CA ASP A 90 5.49 13.63 -5.07
C ASP A 90 5.36 12.51 -4.02
N LEU A 91 4.12 12.14 -3.65
CA LEU A 91 3.86 11.06 -2.70
C LEU A 91 4.14 9.69 -3.30
N ILE A 92 3.84 9.49 -4.59
CA ILE A 92 4.18 8.28 -5.33
C ILE A 92 5.70 8.06 -5.33
N ASN A 93 6.48 9.08 -5.70
CA ASN A 93 7.92 8.99 -5.73
C ASN A 93 8.51 8.69 -4.33
N ARG A 94 7.99 9.36 -3.29
CA ARG A 94 8.43 9.11 -1.90
C ARG A 94 8.10 7.70 -1.43
N THR A 95 6.93 7.16 -1.80
CA THR A 95 6.55 5.79 -1.48
C THR A 95 7.42 4.79 -2.24
N ALA A 96 7.66 5.03 -3.52
CA ALA A 96 8.56 4.21 -4.33
C ALA A 96 9.97 4.17 -3.72
N GLU A 97 10.54 5.32 -3.35
CA GLU A 97 11.83 5.41 -2.65
C GLU A 97 11.84 4.59 -1.36
N ALA A 98 10.78 4.68 -0.55
CA ALA A 98 10.69 3.92 0.70
C ALA A 98 10.68 2.41 0.47
N MET A 99 10.01 1.93 -0.59
CA MET A 99 9.83 0.51 -0.88
C MET A 99 10.92 -0.11 -1.73
N ALA A 100 11.90 0.70 -2.19
CA ALA A 100 13.01 0.21 -3.01
C ALA A 100 13.80 -0.89 -2.29
N GLY A 101 14.02 -2.04 -2.96
CA GLY A 101 14.72 -3.21 -2.41
C GLY A 101 13.81 -4.30 -1.84
N ALA A 102 12.49 -4.09 -1.74
CA ALA A 102 11.56 -5.16 -1.39
C ALA A 102 11.43 -6.17 -2.53
N GLU A 103 11.34 -7.48 -2.21
CA GLU A 103 11.18 -8.53 -3.23
C GLU A 103 9.82 -8.42 -3.92
N ILE A 104 8.74 -8.24 -3.13
CA ILE A 104 7.38 -8.05 -3.64
C ILE A 104 6.79 -6.80 -2.96
N ALA A 105 6.44 -5.81 -3.78
CA ALA A 105 5.88 -4.55 -3.32
C ALA A 105 4.51 -4.30 -3.99
N ILE A 106 3.53 -3.88 -3.18
CA ILE A 106 2.20 -3.50 -3.65
C ILE A 106 2.02 -2.01 -3.39
N MET A 107 1.79 -1.25 -4.44
CA MET A 107 1.50 0.18 -4.35
C MET A 107 -0.01 0.40 -4.40
N HIS A 108 -0.61 0.59 -3.21
CA HIS A 108 -2.04 0.81 -3.05
C HIS A 108 -2.38 2.29 -3.24
N VAL A 109 -2.92 2.64 -4.38
CA VAL A 109 -3.37 4.00 -4.68
C VAL A 109 -4.88 4.10 -4.54
N TYR A 110 -5.35 5.18 -3.92
CA TYR A 110 -6.78 5.46 -3.82
C TYR A 110 -7.12 6.83 -4.38
N ASN A 111 -8.35 6.95 -4.87
CA ASN A 111 -8.93 8.21 -5.31
C ASN A 111 -10.41 8.29 -4.90
N ALA A 112 -10.80 9.37 -4.25
CA ALA A 112 -12.19 9.57 -3.86
C ALA A 112 -13.06 9.84 -5.09
N THR A 113 -14.22 9.16 -5.19
CA THR A 113 -15.11 9.20 -6.37
C THR A 113 -16.49 9.76 -6.10
N SER A 114 -16.86 10.06 -4.85
CA SER A 114 -18.18 10.57 -4.51
C SER A 114 -18.46 11.93 -5.17
N PRO A 115 -19.72 12.27 -5.48
CA PRO A 115 -20.08 13.57 -6.05
C PRO A 115 -19.54 14.74 -5.21
N LEU A 116 -19.66 14.66 -3.88
CA LEU A 116 -19.17 15.68 -2.97
C LEU A 116 -17.67 15.94 -3.14
N PHE A 117 -16.85 14.87 -3.14
CA PHE A 117 -15.41 15.01 -3.33
C PHE A 117 -15.05 15.53 -4.70
N ARG A 118 -15.71 15.05 -5.76
CA ARG A 118 -15.45 15.52 -7.11
C ARG A 118 -15.77 17.00 -7.28
N GLU A 119 -16.97 17.43 -6.86
CA GLU A 119 -17.50 18.77 -7.14
C GLU A 119 -16.94 19.82 -6.18
N VAL A 120 -16.82 19.50 -4.89
CA VAL A 120 -16.43 20.46 -3.85
C VAL A 120 -14.91 20.43 -3.61
N VAL A 121 -14.33 19.24 -3.41
CA VAL A 121 -12.91 19.13 -3.03
C VAL A 121 -12.00 19.22 -4.25
N PHE A 122 -12.27 18.42 -5.28
CA PHE A 122 -11.41 18.37 -6.46
C PHE A 122 -11.81 19.39 -7.55
N GLN A 123 -13.06 19.90 -7.51
CA GLN A 123 -13.63 20.76 -8.55
C GLN A 123 -13.50 20.13 -9.95
N LYS A 124 -13.84 18.83 -10.05
CA LYS A 124 -13.68 18.01 -11.25
C LYS A 124 -14.97 17.27 -11.59
N ASN A 125 -15.20 17.08 -12.87
CA ASN A 125 -16.25 16.20 -13.37
C ASN A 125 -15.80 14.72 -13.30
N ARG A 126 -16.70 13.80 -13.69
CA ARG A 126 -16.41 12.34 -13.67
C ARG A 126 -15.20 11.98 -14.51
N GLN A 127 -15.10 12.49 -15.74
CA GLN A 127 -13.99 12.16 -16.62
C GLN A 127 -12.66 12.66 -16.06
N GLN A 128 -12.62 13.89 -15.59
CA GLN A 128 -11.43 14.45 -14.96
C GLN A 128 -10.99 13.69 -13.68
N THR A 129 -11.95 13.09 -12.96
CA THR A 129 -11.63 12.22 -11.81
C THR A 129 -11.03 10.88 -12.25
N ILE A 130 -11.53 10.31 -13.33
CA ILE A 130 -10.93 9.13 -13.97
C ILE A 130 -9.51 9.45 -14.46
N ASP A 131 -9.33 10.60 -15.13
CA ASP A 131 -8.03 11.03 -15.64
C ASP A 131 -7.00 11.22 -14.52
N LEU A 132 -7.43 11.66 -13.30
CA LEU A 132 -6.56 11.70 -12.13
C LEU A 132 -6.07 10.31 -11.72
N ALA A 133 -6.96 9.32 -11.70
CA ALA A 133 -6.59 7.95 -11.35
C ALA A 133 -5.65 7.33 -12.41
N LEU A 134 -5.94 7.54 -13.69
CA LEU A 134 -5.09 7.06 -14.78
C LEU A 134 -3.70 7.70 -14.73
N LYS A 135 -3.64 9.02 -14.48
CA LYS A 135 -2.36 9.72 -14.28
C LYS A 135 -1.57 9.14 -13.11
N ALA A 136 -2.22 8.85 -11.98
CA ALA A 136 -1.54 8.24 -10.84
C ALA A 136 -0.94 6.88 -11.18
N ILE A 137 -1.65 6.05 -11.95
CA ILE A 137 -1.15 4.75 -12.44
C ILE A 137 0.08 4.94 -13.33
N ASP A 138 0.04 5.91 -14.24
CA ASP A 138 1.17 6.19 -15.13
C ASP A 138 2.39 6.72 -14.34
N ASP A 139 2.16 7.60 -13.37
CA ASP A 139 3.22 8.10 -12.47
C ASP A 139 3.85 6.94 -11.65
N ILE A 140 3.04 6.00 -11.14
CA ILE A 140 3.51 4.81 -10.43
C ILE A 140 4.38 3.95 -11.36
N LYS A 141 3.91 3.66 -12.57
CA LYS A 141 4.69 2.88 -13.56
C LYS A 141 6.03 3.54 -13.87
N ALA A 142 6.04 4.87 -14.01
CA ALA A 142 7.26 5.64 -14.25
C ALA A 142 8.23 5.56 -13.06
N ALA A 143 7.72 5.73 -11.83
CA ALA A 143 8.53 5.64 -10.61
C ALA A 143 9.15 4.24 -10.43
N ILE A 144 8.37 3.18 -10.72
CA ILE A 144 8.84 1.80 -10.69
C ILE A 144 9.96 1.57 -11.71
N ALA A 145 9.82 2.07 -12.93
CA ALA A 145 10.79 1.85 -14.00
C ALA A 145 12.17 2.46 -13.68
N ILE A 146 12.22 3.52 -12.87
CA ILE A 146 13.46 4.22 -12.51
C ILE A 146 14.22 3.53 -11.35
N GLY A 147 13.49 2.93 -10.39
CA GLY A 147 14.07 2.50 -9.10
C GLY A 147 14.15 1.00 -8.86
N PHE A 148 13.60 0.16 -9.74
CA PHE A 148 13.27 -1.21 -9.35
C PHE A 148 13.68 -2.26 -10.40
N ASN A 149 14.95 -2.53 -10.51
CA ASN A 149 15.43 -3.68 -11.29
C ASN A 149 15.07 -5.00 -10.58
N GLN A 150 14.20 -5.81 -11.19
CA GLN A 150 13.83 -7.20 -10.79
C GLN A 150 12.84 -7.34 -9.62
N GLN A 151 12.02 -6.36 -9.30
CA GLN A 151 10.98 -6.48 -8.28
C GLN A 151 9.61 -6.80 -8.89
N ILE A 152 8.79 -7.58 -8.16
CA ILE A 152 7.40 -7.83 -8.53
C ILE A 152 6.54 -6.71 -7.96
N PHE A 153 5.94 -5.90 -8.84
CA PHE A 153 4.99 -4.87 -8.44
C PHE A 153 3.56 -5.29 -8.75
N ARG A 154 2.67 -5.04 -7.81
CA ARG A 154 1.23 -5.09 -8.01
C ARG A 154 0.64 -3.70 -7.80
N LEU A 155 -0.36 -3.35 -8.61
CA LEU A 155 -1.20 -2.17 -8.47
C LEU A 155 -2.56 -2.68 -8.00
N ASP A 156 -2.98 -2.27 -6.83
CA ASP A 156 -4.30 -2.55 -6.27
C ASP A 156 -5.10 -1.26 -6.10
#